data_5f33c40e45f6a78e744a04de3501b4c7
#
_entry.id   5f33c40e45f6a78e744a04de3501b4c7
#
_cell.length_a   1.000
_cell.length_b   1.000
_cell.length_c   1.000
_cell.angle_alpha   90.00
_cell.angle_beta   90.00
_cell.angle_gamma   90.00
#
_symmetry.space_group_name_H-M   'P 1'
#
loop_
_entity.id
_entity.type
_entity.pdbx_description
1 polymer ?
#
loop_
_entity_poly.entity_id
_entity_poly.type
_entity_poly.pdbx_seq_one_letter_code
_entity_poly.pdbx_strand_id
1 'polypeptide(L)'
;MGIDEQPPVTILSGGLGAGKTTLLNHLLSVAGEQYDIAVLVNDVGEMNVDAELIENGSDLSMENGGVTELSNGCICCGLQDELDQELRRLALDEAFDYLVIEASGISDPVPIAQRFVSPARASALYDLDTTVTVVDAAQFHQAFVDGRPLKSTDDDARPLSDLLAEQVEFCDVLVLNKCDLVTDEECEAVERVVRTLHPGVEVVQTTESTVDPERVLGTGRFDRDEASNSARWKQALSTDHGDGTDVDTDEHHESQTEADDHSHEHGDDHDEAHDHSHPPAEFGVESFVYERHRPFHPERFSEWLHSFPDSIVRAKGHLWIAGRERYALDLSQAGTQTHIEVNGRWAATLPEPQRESYRESRSDLHWDDQWGDREVKLVFIGAGMDESSIVDTLDDCLVSETGMEDDWGAFENPFPGTMEYSQPPMEQRLVVGDRS
;
A
#
# COMPACT_ATOMS: atom_id res chain seq x y z
N MET A 1 18.35 -21.62 26.06
CA MET A 1 17.50 -20.57 25.52
C MET A 1 16.08 -20.90 25.84
N GLY A 2 15.34 -19.96 26.41
CA GLY A 2 13.93 -20.16 26.79
C GLY A 2 13.08 -20.26 25.53
N ILE A 3 12.05 -21.08 25.56
CA ILE A 3 11.18 -21.46 24.45
C ILE A 3 10.15 -20.35 24.12
N ASP A 4 10.44 -19.06 24.40
CA ASP A 4 9.40 -18.01 24.43
C ASP A 4 9.69 -16.72 23.62
N GLU A 5 10.78 -16.59 22.91
CA GLU A 5 11.01 -15.40 22.09
C GLU A 5 11.06 -15.79 20.60
N GLN A 6 10.08 -15.30 19.85
CA GLN A 6 10.03 -15.44 18.39
C GLN A 6 11.16 -14.59 17.77
N PRO A 7 11.89 -15.12 16.77
CA PRO A 7 12.89 -14.31 16.08
C PRO A 7 12.23 -13.08 15.44
N PRO A 8 12.82 -11.88 15.63
CA PRO A 8 12.35 -10.67 14.98
C PRO A 8 12.62 -10.70 13.48
N VAL A 9 11.67 -10.14 12.72
CA VAL A 9 11.73 -10.04 11.26
C VAL A 9 11.84 -8.59 10.83
N THR A 10 12.80 -8.30 9.97
CA THR A 10 12.87 -7.02 9.24
C THR A 10 12.52 -7.25 7.77
N ILE A 11 11.53 -6.52 7.25
CA ILE A 11 11.20 -6.50 5.82
C ILE A 11 11.91 -5.33 5.17
N LEU A 12 12.76 -5.63 4.19
CA LEU A 12 13.54 -4.65 3.42
C LEU A 12 12.88 -4.47 2.04
N SER A 13 12.34 -3.30 1.78
CA SER A 13 11.72 -2.91 0.51
C SER A 13 12.42 -1.70 -0.11
N GLY A 14 11.95 -1.25 -1.27
CA GLY A 14 12.49 -0.08 -1.97
C GLY A 14 12.61 -0.31 -3.48
N GLY A 15 12.70 0.77 -4.22
CA GLY A 15 12.77 0.76 -5.68
C GLY A 15 13.94 -0.04 -6.26
N LEU A 16 13.83 -0.38 -7.54
CA LEU A 16 14.93 -1.05 -8.26
C LEU A 16 16.17 -0.15 -8.29
N GLY A 17 17.31 -0.71 -7.92
CA GLY A 17 18.58 0.02 -7.86
C GLY A 17 18.70 1.03 -6.72
N ALA A 18 17.76 1.08 -5.76
CA ALA A 18 17.81 2.00 -4.61
C ALA A 18 18.96 1.67 -3.64
N GLY A 19 19.44 0.42 -3.61
CA GLY A 19 20.55 -0.02 -2.76
C GLY A 19 20.14 -1.00 -1.67
N LYS A 20 19.03 -1.73 -1.83
CA LYS A 20 18.57 -2.76 -0.87
C LYS A 20 19.64 -3.82 -0.59
N THR A 21 20.11 -4.49 -1.65
CA THR A 21 21.17 -5.52 -1.54
C THR A 21 22.48 -4.97 -0.99
N THR A 22 22.79 -3.70 -1.28
CA THR A 22 23.94 -3.01 -0.68
C THR A 22 23.76 -2.83 0.83
N LEU A 23 22.55 -2.39 1.26
CA LEU A 23 22.20 -2.28 2.68
C LEU A 23 22.28 -3.67 3.38
N LEU A 24 21.69 -4.68 2.75
CA LEU A 24 21.71 -6.05 3.28
C LEU A 24 23.15 -6.55 3.48
N ASN A 25 24.01 -6.41 2.47
CA ASN A 25 25.44 -6.78 2.58
C ASN A 25 26.16 -5.98 3.66
N HIS A 26 25.87 -4.70 3.80
CA HIS A 26 26.42 -3.88 4.88
C HIS A 26 25.98 -4.42 6.26
N LEU A 27 24.69 -4.71 6.45
CA LEU A 27 24.17 -5.27 7.70
C LEU A 27 24.82 -6.61 8.03
N LEU A 28 24.94 -7.51 7.06
CA LEU A 28 25.60 -8.81 7.24
C LEU A 28 27.08 -8.65 7.62
N SER A 29 27.78 -7.67 7.03
CA SER A 29 29.19 -7.43 7.34
C SER A 29 29.43 -6.82 8.72
N VAL A 30 28.51 -5.97 9.21
CA VAL A 30 28.69 -5.25 10.48
C VAL A 30 28.02 -5.98 11.65
N ALA A 31 26.79 -6.46 11.46
CA ALA A 31 26.03 -7.12 12.51
C ALA A 31 26.27 -8.64 12.57
N GLY A 32 26.68 -9.27 11.47
CA GLY A 32 26.91 -10.72 11.38
C GLY A 32 28.08 -11.24 12.27
N GLU A 33 28.93 -10.36 12.80
CA GLU A 33 29.90 -10.74 13.84
C GLU A 33 29.28 -10.95 15.23
N GLN A 34 28.08 -10.39 15.47
CA GLN A 34 27.42 -10.38 16.77
C GLN A 34 26.13 -11.20 16.77
N TYR A 35 25.49 -11.33 15.63
CA TYR A 35 24.16 -11.95 15.46
C TYR A 35 24.17 -12.93 14.29
N ASP A 36 23.51 -14.05 14.47
CA ASP A 36 23.22 -14.98 13.39
C ASP A 36 21.98 -14.44 12.61
N ILE A 37 22.20 -13.93 11.38
CA ILE A 37 21.17 -13.33 10.55
C ILE A 37 20.81 -14.29 9.41
N ALA A 38 19.55 -14.76 9.42
CA ALA A 38 18.98 -15.47 8.28
C ALA A 38 18.47 -14.45 7.25
N VAL A 39 18.67 -14.75 5.97
CA VAL A 39 18.22 -13.88 4.86
C VAL A 39 17.34 -14.65 3.92
N LEU A 40 16.24 -14.04 3.53
CA LEU A 40 15.30 -14.55 2.54
C LEU A 40 15.16 -13.51 1.44
N VAL A 41 15.63 -13.83 0.23
CA VAL A 41 15.58 -12.93 -0.94
C VAL A 41 14.43 -13.34 -1.84
N ASN A 42 13.59 -12.36 -2.18
CA ASN A 42 12.50 -12.53 -3.12
C ASN A 42 12.76 -11.70 -4.37
N ASP A 43 13.33 -12.33 -5.39
CA ASP A 43 13.58 -11.66 -6.68
C ASP A 43 12.63 -12.13 -7.78
N VAL A 44 12.24 -11.18 -8.67
CA VAL A 44 11.34 -11.36 -9.82
C VAL A 44 12.13 -11.57 -11.12
N GLY A 45 13.33 -12.09 -11.08
CA GLY A 45 14.17 -12.23 -12.27
C GLY A 45 14.54 -13.68 -12.63
N GLU A 46 14.61 -13.97 -13.93
CA GLU A 46 15.17 -15.23 -14.47
C GLU A 46 16.69 -15.39 -14.22
N MET A 47 17.34 -14.41 -13.59
CA MET A 47 18.73 -14.46 -13.17
C MET A 47 18.85 -13.93 -11.74
N ASN A 48 19.31 -14.76 -10.85
CA ASN A 48 19.58 -14.50 -9.44
C ASN A 48 20.77 -13.56 -9.23
N VAL A 49 20.68 -12.34 -9.79
CA VAL A 49 21.77 -11.36 -9.73
C VAL A 49 21.99 -10.87 -8.30
N ASP A 50 20.89 -10.74 -7.54
CA ASP A 50 20.96 -10.21 -6.18
C ASP A 50 21.51 -11.23 -5.19
N ALA A 51 21.14 -12.52 -5.30
CA ALA A 51 21.74 -13.58 -4.49
C ALA A 51 23.23 -13.81 -4.80
N GLU A 52 23.62 -13.77 -6.08
CA GLU A 52 25.05 -13.81 -6.46
C GLU A 52 25.84 -12.59 -5.93
N LEU A 53 25.20 -11.41 -5.83
CA LEU A 53 25.83 -10.21 -5.26
C LEU A 53 25.99 -10.32 -3.75
N ILE A 54 25.05 -10.94 -3.04
CA ILE A 54 25.15 -11.22 -1.61
C ILE A 54 26.26 -12.23 -1.35
N GLU A 55 26.30 -13.34 -2.07
CA GLU A 55 27.35 -14.37 -1.94
C GLU A 55 28.75 -13.84 -2.29
N ASN A 56 28.86 -12.97 -3.29
CA ASN A 56 30.15 -12.40 -3.72
C ASN A 56 30.58 -11.18 -2.89
N GLY A 57 29.64 -10.50 -2.22
CA GLY A 57 29.91 -9.31 -1.40
C GLY A 57 30.30 -9.64 0.04
N SER A 58 29.89 -10.77 0.56
CA SER A 58 30.27 -11.26 1.87
C SER A 58 31.35 -12.36 1.74
N ASP A 59 32.54 -12.17 2.32
CA ASP A 59 33.50 -13.25 2.56
C ASP A 59 32.97 -14.31 3.56
N LEU A 60 31.67 -14.27 3.86
CA LEU A 60 30.96 -15.18 4.75
C LEU A 60 30.71 -16.49 4.00
N SER A 61 31.66 -17.39 4.11
CA SER A 61 31.49 -18.80 3.78
C SER A 61 30.26 -19.36 4.52
N MET A 62 29.49 -20.21 3.84
CA MET A 62 28.28 -20.93 4.28
C MET A 62 28.35 -21.68 5.64
N GLU A 63 29.23 -21.30 6.55
CA GLU A 63 29.44 -22.00 7.83
C GLU A 63 28.65 -21.40 8.99
N ASN A 64 28.10 -20.14 8.87
CA ASN A 64 27.43 -19.47 9.99
C ASN A 64 26.29 -18.51 9.61
N GLY A 65 25.58 -18.69 8.54
CA GLY A 65 24.41 -17.90 8.21
C GLY A 65 23.87 -18.30 6.84
N GLY A 66 22.72 -18.95 6.81
CA GLY A 66 22.14 -19.43 5.58
C GLY A 66 21.46 -18.33 4.78
N VAL A 67 22.00 -17.95 3.64
CA VAL A 67 21.23 -17.21 2.63
C VAL A 67 20.31 -18.20 1.94
N THR A 68 19.02 -18.06 2.08
CA THR A 68 18.03 -18.89 1.40
C THR A 68 17.33 -18.09 0.33
N GLU A 69 17.45 -18.59 -0.88
CA GLU A 69 16.84 -17.98 -2.06
C GLU A 69 15.50 -18.64 -2.38
N LEU A 70 14.46 -17.83 -2.64
CA LEU A 70 13.19 -18.28 -3.19
C LEU A 70 13.30 -18.36 -4.72
N SER A 71 13.51 -19.56 -5.23
CA SER A 71 13.60 -19.82 -6.67
C SER A 71 12.19 -19.84 -7.28
N ASN A 72 11.95 -18.95 -8.24
CA ASN A 72 10.80 -18.91 -9.16
C ASN A 72 9.63 -17.98 -8.83
N GLY A 73 9.76 -16.70 -9.13
CA GLY A 73 8.64 -15.81 -9.47
C GLY A 73 8.10 -14.92 -8.35
N CYS A 74 7.32 -13.91 -8.72
CA CYS A 74 6.76 -12.91 -7.80
C CYS A 74 5.87 -13.50 -6.71
N ILE A 75 6.02 -13.05 -5.47
CA ILE A 75 5.09 -13.32 -4.34
C ILE A 75 3.63 -12.93 -4.66
N CYS A 76 3.39 -12.11 -5.68
CA CYS A 76 2.07 -11.50 -5.93
C CYS A 76 0.95 -12.46 -6.35
N CYS A 77 1.20 -13.63 -6.92
CA CYS A 77 0.12 -14.43 -7.52
C CYS A 77 0.16 -15.96 -7.34
N GLY A 78 1.13 -16.54 -6.64
CA GLY A 78 1.21 -18.00 -6.52
C GLY A 78 2.21 -18.51 -5.49
N LEU A 79 3.04 -17.65 -4.96
CA LEU A 79 4.20 -17.99 -4.11
C LEU A 79 3.96 -17.75 -2.62
N GLN A 80 2.74 -17.40 -2.22
CA GLN A 80 2.41 -17.24 -0.81
C GLN A 80 2.64 -18.54 -0.04
N ASP A 81 2.35 -19.68 -0.65
CA ASP A 81 2.59 -21.00 -0.06
C ASP A 81 4.10 -21.34 0.02
N GLU A 82 4.91 -20.85 -0.91
CA GLU A 82 6.36 -21.08 -0.92
C GLU A 82 7.06 -20.27 0.18
N LEU A 83 6.69 -19.00 0.35
CA LEU A 83 7.20 -18.19 1.47
C LEU A 83 6.86 -18.83 2.82
N ASP A 84 5.62 -19.27 3.00
CA ASP A 84 5.19 -19.95 4.22
C ASP A 84 5.94 -21.28 4.46
N GLN A 85 6.31 -21.99 3.40
CA GLN A 85 7.10 -23.23 3.50
C GLN A 85 8.55 -22.93 3.91
N GLU A 86 9.18 -21.92 3.31
CA GLU A 86 10.54 -21.52 3.64
C GLU A 86 10.65 -20.94 5.05
N LEU A 87 9.70 -20.11 5.46
CA LEU A 87 9.62 -19.61 6.84
C LEU A 87 9.52 -20.75 7.85
N ARG A 88 8.73 -21.79 7.55
CA ARG A 88 8.67 -22.99 8.42
C ARG A 88 9.96 -23.80 8.42
N ARG A 89 10.59 -23.93 7.25
CA ARG A 89 11.87 -24.64 7.13
C ARG A 89 12.94 -23.95 7.98
N LEU A 90 13.08 -22.63 7.84
CA LEU A 90 14.03 -21.83 8.62
C LEU A 90 13.76 -21.96 10.12
N ALA A 91 12.52 -21.89 10.56
CA ALA A 91 12.18 -22.02 11.98
C ALA A 91 12.46 -23.41 12.59
N LEU A 92 12.53 -24.46 11.74
CA LEU A 92 12.79 -25.83 12.19
C LEU A 92 14.24 -26.24 12.11
N ASP A 93 14.98 -25.71 11.15
CA ASP A 93 16.30 -26.21 10.79
C ASP A 93 17.45 -25.37 11.37
N GLU A 94 17.23 -24.08 11.68
CA GLU A 94 18.31 -23.16 12.04
C GLU A 94 17.95 -22.31 13.27
N ALA A 95 18.95 -22.13 14.17
CA ALA A 95 18.87 -21.14 15.24
C ALA A 95 19.55 -19.87 14.72
N PHE A 96 18.80 -18.81 14.57
CA PHE A 96 19.27 -17.47 14.20
C PHE A 96 18.64 -16.42 15.11
N ASP A 97 19.26 -15.25 15.19
CA ASP A 97 18.81 -14.16 16.05
C ASP A 97 17.84 -13.23 15.31
N TYR A 98 18.01 -13.03 13.99
CA TYR A 98 17.20 -12.15 13.13
C TYR A 98 16.88 -12.80 11.80
N LEU A 99 15.71 -12.46 11.24
CA LEU A 99 15.36 -12.76 9.87
C LEU A 99 15.22 -11.46 9.07
N VAL A 100 15.94 -11.33 7.97
CA VAL A 100 15.75 -10.24 7.02
C VAL A 100 15.14 -10.77 5.73
N ILE A 101 14.04 -10.17 5.30
CA ILE A 101 13.35 -10.51 4.05
C ILE A 101 13.55 -9.35 3.08
N GLU A 102 14.34 -9.57 2.02
CA GLU A 102 14.46 -8.60 0.93
C GLU A 102 13.34 -8.79 -0.08
N ALA A 103 12.48 -7.76 -0.22
CA ALA A 103 11.43 -7.74 -1.23
C ALA A 103 11.96 -7.27 -2.59
N SER A 104 11.38 -7.77 -3.67
CA SER A 104 11.69 -7.29 -5.03
C SER A 104 11.48 -5.78 -5.16
N GLY A 105 12.32 -5.13 -5.97
CA GLY A 105 12.25 -3.68 -6.21
C GLY A 105 10.98 -3.17 -6.90
N ILE A 106 10.13 -4.09 -7.37
CA ILE A 106 8.84 -3.80 -8.01
C ILE A 106 7.64 -4.38 -7.24
N SER A 107 7.86 -4.89 -6.02
CA SER A 107 6.79 -5.48 -5.21
C SER A 107 6.28 -4.53 -4.13
N ASP A 108 4.98 -4.68 -3.81
CA ASP A 108 4.36 -4.09 -2.63
C ASP A 108 4.80 -4.90 -1.39
N PRO A 109 5.36 -4.27 -0.33
CA PRO A 109 5.75 -4.97 0.89
C PRO A 109 4.56 -5.44 1.75
N VAL A 110 3.37 -4.86 1.57
CA VAL A 110 2.18 -5.13 2.39
C VAL A 110 1.78 -6.62 2.38
N PRO A 111 1.72 -7.34 1.25
CA PRO A 111 1.40 -8.76 1.23
C PRO A 111 2.38 -9.63 2.03
N ILE A 112 3.67 -9.25 2.08
CA ILE A 112 4.68 -9.94 2.89
C ILE A 112 4.39 -9.70 4.38
N ALA A 113 4.20 -8.43 4.77
CA ALA A 113 3.93 -8.06 6.16
C ALA A 113 2.63 -8.70 6.70
N GLN A 114 1.59 -8.79 5.88
CA GLN A 114 0.33 -9.44 6.25
C GLN A 114 0.50 -10.89 6.71
N ARG A 115 1.54 -11.61 6.26
CA ARG A 115 1.85 -12.98 6.71
C ARG A 115 2.23 -13.06 8.18
N PHE A 116 2.82 -12.00 8.69
CA PHE A 116 3.27 -11.92 10.09
C PHE A 116 2.21 -11.31 11.01
N VAL A 117 1.24 -10.59 10.46
CA VAL A 117 0.18 -9.90 11.22
C VAL A 117 -1.10 -10.72 11.31
N SER A 118 -1.49 -11.39 10.24
CA SER A 118 -2.69 -12.25 10.21
C SER A 118 -2.52 -13.47 11.12
N PRO A 119 -3.60 -14.11 11.61
CA PRO A 119 -3.53 -15.37 12.34
C PRO A 119 -3.08 -16.52 11.44
N ALA A 120 -2.04 -16.28 10.66
CA ALA A 120 -1.36 -17.21 9.80
C ALA A 120 -0.26 -17.94 10.58
N ARG A 121 0.29 -19.02 9.99
CA ARG A 121 1.31 -19.84 10.65
C ARG A 121 2.63 -19.10 10.86
N ALA A 122 2.96 -18.13 10.02
CA ALA A 122 4.16 -17.32 10.14
C ALA A 122 4.14 -16.44 11.40
N SER A 123 2.99 -15.84 11.74
CA SER A 123 2.83 -15.02 12.95
C SER A 123 2.98 -15.81 14.27
N ALA A 124 2.93 -17.15 14.20
CA ALA A 124 3.18 -18.00 15.35
C ALA A 124 4.66 -18.38 15.51
N LEU A 125 5.48 -18.15 14.48
CA LEU A 125 6.90 -18.53 14.44
C LEU A 125 7.84 -17.33 14.56
N TYR A 126 7.39 -16.15 14.14
CA TYR A 126 8.17 -14.93 13.98
C TYR A 126 7.43 -13.71 14.51
N ASP A 127 8.17 -12.68 14.91
CA ASP A 127 7.65 -11.38 15.26
C ASP A 127 8.09 -10.32 14.24
N LEU A 128 7.14 -9.67 13.55
CA LEU A 128 7.48 -8.58 12.64
C LEU A 128 7.90 -7.37 13.45
N ASP A 129 9.17 -7.03 13.35
CA ASP A 129 9.84 -6.02 14.17
C ASP A 129 9.94 -4.65 13.48
N THR A 130 10.28 -4.66 12.19
CA THR A 130 10.56 -3.42 11.45
C THR A 130 10.29 -3.59 9.96
N THR A 131 9.70 -2.59 9.34
CA THR A 131 9.65 -2.44 7.89
C THR A 131 10.57 -1.31 7.45
N VAL A 132 11.49 -1.61 6.54
CA VAL A 132 12.52 -0.68 6.05
C VAL A 132 12.33 -0.46 4.56
N THR A 133 12.27 0.80 4.14
CA THR A 133 12.24 1.14 2.70
C THR A 133 13.50 1.91 2.32
N VAL A 134 14.22 1.41 1.33
CA VAL A 134 15.37 2.11 0.74
C VAL A 134 14.92 2.93 -0.46
N VAL A 135 15.19 4.23 -0.42
CA VAL A 135 14.81 5.21 -1.46
C VAL A 135 16.07 5.81 -2.06
N ASP A 136 16.16 5.80 -3.39
CA ASP A 136 17.16 6.56 -4.13
C ASP A 136 16.75 8.04 -4.15
N ALA A 137 17.53 8.90 -3.50
CA ALA A 137 17.24 10.33 -3.37
C ALA A 137 17.07 11.02 -4.72
N ALA A 138 17.90 10.71 -5.71
CA ALA A 138 17.86 11.33 -7.03
C ALA A 138 16.63 10.87 -7.84
N GLN A 139 16.29 9.58 -7.79
CA GLN A 139 15.07 9.07 -8.45
C GLN A 139 13.81 9.64 -7.83
N PHE A 140 13.75 9.70 -6.50
CA PHE A 140 12.60 10.23 -5.78
C PHE A 140 12.42 11.73 -6.04
N HIS A 141 13.53 12.50 -6.01
CA HIS A 141 13.52 13.92 -6.37
C HIS A 141 12.98 14.13 -7.79
N GLN A 142 13.47 13.33 -8.75
CA GLN A 142 12.99 13.40 -10.14
C GLN A 142 11.48 13.19 -10.24
N ALA A 143 10.94 12.18 -9.53
CA ALA A 143 9.54 11.79 -9.65
C ALA A 143 8.58 12.75 -8.95
N PHE A 144 8.94 13.20 -7.75
CA PHE A 144 8.02 13.91 -6.86
C PHE A 144 8.29 15.40 -6.73
N VAL A 145 9.53 15.86 -6.98
CA VAL A 145 9.89 17.27 -6.88
C VAL A 145 10.01 17.92 -8.26
N ASP A 146 10.80 17.30 -9.16
CA ASP A 146 10.93 17.79 -10.55
C ASP A 146 9.69 17.50 -11.40
N GLY A 147 8.83 16.58 -10.96
CA GLY A 147 7.65 16.15 -11.69
C GLY A 147 7.96 15.44 -13.01
N ARG A 148 9.10 14.77 -13.09
CA ARG A 148 9.49 13.99 -14.27
C ARG A 148 9.22 12.52 -14.06
N PRO A 149 8.38 11.86 -14.89
CA PRO A 149 8.04 10.47 -14.71
C PRO A 149 9.28 9.57 -14.74
N LEU A 150 9.30 8.55 -13.89
CA LEU A 150 10.29 7.49 -13.93
C LEU A 150 9.97 6.56 -15.10
N LYS A 151 10.99 6.19 -15.87
CA LYS A 151 10.82 5.23 -16.95
C LYS A 151 10.60 3.84 -16.39
N SER A 152 9.45 3.24 -16.68
CA SER A 152 9.25 1.81 -16.50
C SER A 152 9.97 1.03 -17.59
N THR A 153 10.42 -0.17 -17.29
CA THR A 153 10.98 -1.11 -18.27
C THR A 153 9.89 -1.77 -19.11
N ASP A 154 8.64 -1.66 -18.67
CA ASP A 154 7.45 -2.19 -19.33
C ASP A 154 6.40 -1.07 -19.40
N ASP A 155 5.98 -0.71 -20.62
CA ASP A 155 4.99 0.36 -20.84
C ASP A 155 3.61 -0.01 -20.26
N ASP A 156 3.37 -1.29 -19.98
CA ASP A 156 2.13 -1.80 -19.39
C ASP A 156 2.18 -1.92 -17.86
N ALA A 157 3.32 -1.62 -17.25
CA ALA A 157 3.48 -1.71 -15.80
C ALA A 157 2.84 -0.51 -15.08
N ARG A 158 2.50 -0.74 -13.81
CA ARG A 158 2.09 0.30 -12.88
C ARG A 158 3.17 1.39 -12.79
N PRO A 159 2.81 2.69 -12.68
CA PRO A 159 3.80 3.76 -12.51
C PRO A 159 4.73 3.51 -11.34
N LEU A 160 6.04 3.68 -11.56
CA LEU A 160 7.04 3.49 -10.49
C LEU A 160 6.87 4.51 -9.36
N SER A 161 6.39 5.72 -9.65
CA SER A 161 6.08 6.73 -8.63
C SER A 161 4.99 6.26 -7.67
N ASP A 162 3.97 5.56 -8.18
CA ASP A 162 2.90 5.01 -7.37
C ASP A 162 3.42 3.91 -6.43
N LEU A 163 4.24 3.01 -6.94
CA LEU A 163 4.88 1.97 -6.13
C LEU A 163 5.81 2.55 -5.05
N LEU A 164 6.63 3.56 -5.41
CA LEU A 164 7.51 4.23 -4.45
C LEU A 164 6.71 4.93 -3.34
N ALA A 165 5.60 5.59 -3.69
CA ALA A 165 4.74 6.21 -2.69
C ALA A 165 4.18 5.16 -1.71
N GLU A 166 3.70 4.01 -2.20
CA GLU A 166 3.20 2.93 -1.33
C GLU A 166 4.27 2.34 -0.42
N GLN A 167 5.48 2.16 -0.95
CA GLN A 167 6.61 1.68 -0.14
C GLN A 167 6.96 2.67 0.98
N VAL A 168 6.91 3.98 0.70
CA VAL A 168 7.12 5.05 1.69
C VAL A 168 5.98 5.10 2.71
N GLU A 169 4.73 4.97 2.28
CA GLU A 169 3.54 4.99 3.14
C GLU A 169 3.52 3.84 4.15
N PHE A 170 4.24 2.76 3.88
CA PHE A 170 4.19 1.53 4.68
C PHE A 170 5.42 1.26 5.54
N CYS A 171 6.50 2.03 5.46
CA CYS A 171 7.73 1.74 6.21
C CYS A 171 7.78 2.39 7.59
N ASP A 172 8.40 1.72 8.56
CA ASP A 172 8.74 2.29 9.87
C ASP A 172 10.02 3.13 9.79
N VAL A 173 10.97 2.69 8.97
CA VAL A 173 12.25 3.35 8.73
C VAL A 173 12.47 3.54 7.24
N LEU A 174 12.73 4.78 6.83
CA LEU A 174 13.10 5.13 5.48
C LEU A 174 14.59 5.42 5.40
N VAL A 175 15.31 4.61 4.63
CA VAL A 175 16.73 4.84 4.30
C VAL A 175 16.81 5.64 3.01
N LEU A 176 17.02 6.96 3.15
CA LEU A 176 17.24 7.85 2.02
C LEU A 176 18.69 7.72 1.56
N ASN A 177 18.90 6.90 0.54
CA ASN A 177 20.21 6.53 0.03
C ASN A 177 20.64 7.38 -1.15
N LYS A 178 21.93 7.37 -1.46
CA LYS A 178 22.55 8.12 -2.56
C LYS A 178 22.41 9.63 -2.41
N CYS A 179 22.44 10.13 -1.17
CA CYS A 179 22.39 11.56 -0.90
C CYS A 179 23.57 12.33 -1.52
N ASP A 180 24.64 11.65 -1.89
CA ASP A 180 25.77 12.20 -2.65
C ASP A 180 25.44 12.55 -4.11
N LEU A 181 24.35 12.06 -4.67
CA LEU A 181 23.90 12.34 -6.04
C LEU A 181 22.96 13.55 -6.15
N VAL A 182 22.60 14.15 -5.05
CA VAL A 182 21.71 15.31 -4.94
C VAL A 182 22.37 16.40 -4.09
N THR A 183 21.90 17.64 -4.22
CA THR A 183 22.33 18.72 -3.31
C THR A 183 21.61 18.60 -1.95
N ASP A 184 22.12 19.28 -0.94
CA ASP A 184 21.46 19.32 0.39
C ASP A 184 20.03 19.87 0.30
N GLU A 185 19.79 20.88 -0.55
CA GLU A 185 18.46 21.46 -0.78
C GLU A 185 17.49 20.48 -1.46
N GLU A 186 17.96 19.67 -2.40
CA GLU A 186 17.18 18.62 -3.04
C GLU A 186 16.90 17.48 -2.07
N CYS A 187 17.86 17.11 -1.23
CA CYS A 187 17.68 16.10 -0.19
C CYS A 187 16.61 16.53 0.83
N GLU A 188 16.64 17.80 1.27
CA GLU A 188 15.60 18.37 2.14
C GLU A 188 14.23 18.41 1.45
N ALA A 189 14.18 18.67 0.14
CA ALA A 189 12.94 18.64 -0.62
C ALA A 189 12.35 17.23 -0.68
N VAL A 190 13.18 16.23 -0.90
CA VAL A 190 12.77 14.80 -0.85
C VAL A 190 12.23 14.46 0.55
N GLU A 191 12.95 14.82 1.61
CA GLU A 191 12.51 14.53 2.97
C GLU A 191 11.16 15.18 3.29
N ARG A 192 10.90 16.41 2.81
CA ARG A 192 9.57 17.03 2.97
C ARG A 192 8.46 16.23 2.32
N VAL A 193 8.66 15.74 1.08
CA VAL A 193 7.67 14.90 0.39
C VAL A 193 7.46 13.59 1.13
N VAL A 194 8.55 12.94 1.57
CA VAL A 194 8.49 11.70 2.37
C VAL A 194 7.64 11.91 3.62
N ARG A 195 7.87 13.00 4.37
CA ARG A 195 7.08 13.32 5.58
C ARG A 195 5.65 13.74 5.26
N THR A 196 5.38 14.21 4.04
CA THR A 196 4.00 14.46 3.59
C THR A 196 3.27 13.14 3.36
N LEU A 197 3.94 12.15 2.78
CA LEU A 197 3.37 10.80 2.57
C LEU A 197 3.25 10.03 3.88
N HIS A 198 4.27 10.14 4.76
CA HIS A 198 4.33 9.43 6.03
C HIS A 198 4.94 10.33 7.14
N PRO A 199 4.13 11.10 7.89
CA PRO A 199 4.61 12.06 8.89
C PRO A 199 5.42 11.44 10.04
N GLY A 200 5.12 10.20 10.43
CA GLY A 200 5.75 9.49 11.55
C GLY A 200 7.03 8.73 11.19
N VAL A 201 7.42 8.66 9.91
CA VAL A 201 8.53 7.83 9.47
C VAL A 201 9.88 8.32 10.02
N GLU A 202 10.71 7.39 10.47
CA GLU A 202 12.12 7.69 10.78
C GLU A 202 12.93 7.74 9.48
N VAL A 203 13.53 8.90 9.17
CA VAL A 203 14.37 9.07 7.98
C VAL A 203 15.84 8.97 8.35
N VAL A 204 16.57 8.08 7.66
CA VAL A 204 18.01 7.89 7.77
C VAL A 204 18.66 8.26 6.45
N GLN A 205 19.29 9.44 6.38
CA GLN A 205 20.07 9.84 5.20
C GLN A 205 21.40 9.09 5.14
N THR A 206 21.77 8.57 3.98
CA THR A 206 22.99 7.80 3.80
C THR A 206 23.57 7.88 2.39
N THR A 207 24.81 7.46 2.28
CA THR A 207 25.52 7.20 1.04
C THR A 207 26.01 5.76 1.05
N GLU A 208 25.91 5.06 -0.09
CA GLU A 208 26.29 3.65 -0.21
C GLU A 208 25.57 2.73 0.79
N SER A 209 24.37 3.09 1.20
CA SER A 209 23.53 2.34 2.15
C SER A 209 24.24 2.02 3.49
N THR A 210 25.14 2.87 3.93
CA THR A 210 25.86 2.70 5.20
C THR A 210 24.99 3.18 6.35
N VAL A 211 24.39 2.25 7.10
CA VAL A 211 23.44 2.51 8.20
C VAL A 211 23.88 1.72 9.43
N ASP A 212 23.74 2.32 10.62
CA ASP A 212 23.92 1.62 11.88
C ASP A 212 22.87 0.50 11.99
N PRO A 213 23.26 -0.78 12.15
CA PRO A 213 22.32 -1.90 12.25
C PRO A 213 21.23 -1.72 13.30
N GLU A 214 21.50 -1.07 14.43
CA GLU A 214 20.53 -0.82 15.50
C GLU A 214 19.35 0.08 15.05
N ARG A 215 19.49 0.77 13.93
CA ARG A 215 18.41 1.59 13.37
C ARG A 215 17.43 0.83 12.47
N VAL A 216 17.78 -0.38 12.08
CA VAL A 216 17.00 -1.18 11.09
C VAL A 216 16.76 -2.62 11.54
N LEU A 217 17.49 -3.11 12.55
CA LEU A 217 17.32 -4.45 13.11
C LEU A 217 16.93 -4.34 14.59
N GLY A 218 15.96 -5.12 15.04
CA GLY A 218 15.56 -5.19 16.45
C GLY A 218 15.04 -3.86 16.99
N THR A 219 14.36 -3.05 16.17
CA THR A 219 13.94 -1.70 16.56
C THR A 219 12.64 -1.69 17.36
N GLY A 220 11.82 -2.74 17.26
CA GLY A 220 10.49 -2.82 17.86
C GLY A 220 9.54 -1.72 17.38
N ARG A 221 9.73 -1.21 16.16
CA ARG A 221 8.94 -0.07 15.64
C ARG A 221 7.65 -0.48 14.97
N PHE A 222 7.57 -1.71 14.48
CA PHE A 222 6.38 -2.16 13.80
C PHE A 222 5.19 -2.26 14.77
N ASP A 223 4.24 -1.36 14.62
CA ASP A 223 2.98 -1.37 15.36
C ASP A 223 1.87 -1.94 14.49
N ARG A 224 1.29 -3.07 14.91
CA ARG A 224 0.19 -3.75 14.19
C ARG A 224 -1.05 -2.89 14.08
N ASP A 225 -1.35 -2.11 15.12
CA ASP A 225 -2.52 -1.23 15.15
C ASP A 225 -2.27 0.02 14.30
N GLU A 226 -1.05 0.53 14.28
CA GLU A 226 -0.66 1.63 13.43
C GLU A 226 -0.53 1.19 11.95
N ALA A 227 0.04 0.03 11.67
CA ALA A 227 0.09 -0.55 10.32
C ALA A 227 -1.32 -0.84 9.76
N SER A 228 -2.24 -1.26 10.61
CA SER A 228 -3.67 -1.34 10.27
C SER A 228 -4.30 0.04 10.09
N ASN A 229 -3.82 1.07 10.79
CA ASN A 229 -4.31 2.45 10.79
C ASN A 229 -3.54 3.38 9.84
N SER A 230 -2.29 3.13 9.51
CA SER A 230 -1.56 3.84 8.43
C SER A 230 -2.18 3.52 7.07
N ALA A 231 -2.87 2.39 7.00
CA ALA A 231 -3.93 2.15 6.04
C ALA A 231 -5.22 2.96 6.33
N ARG A 232 -5.20 4.08 7.10
CA ARG A 232 -6.44 4.87 7.35
C ARG A 232 -7.08 5.34 6.05
N TRP A 233 -6.31 5.73 5.07
CA TRP A 233 -6.84 5.97 3.74
C TRP A 233 -7.26 4.64 3.08
N LYS A 234 -6.55 3.51 3.31
CA LYS A 234 -7.01 2.19 2.89
C LYS A 234 -8.28 1.78 3.62
N GLN A 235 -8.42 2.06 4.91
CA GLN A 235 -9.66 1.84 5.65
C GLN A 235 -10.76 2.82 5.23
N ALA A 236 -10.45 4.09 4.99
CA ALA A 236 -11.42 5.03 4.45
C ALA A 236 -11.94 4.60 3.05
N LEU A 237 -11.12 3.84 2.30
CA LEU A 237 -11.46 3.29 0.99
C LEU A 237 -11.86 1.82 1.04
N SER A 238 -11.32 1.02 1.97
CA SER A 238 -11.56 -0.42 2.11
C SER A 238 -12.79 -0.78 2.95
N THR A 239 -13.67 0.15 3.17
CA THR A 239 -15.04 -0.28 3.34
C THR A 239 -15.45 -0.92 2.02
N ASP A 240 -14.60 -1.86 1.50
CA ASP A 240 -15.21 -2.93 0.79
C ASP A 240 -14.63 -3.52 -0.48
N HIS A 241 -13.92 -4.58 -0.37
CA HIS A 241 -14.02 -5.67 -1.36
C HIS A 241 -13.63 -6.97 -0.63
N GLY A 242 -14.65 -7.62 -0.06
CA GLY A 242 -14.49 -8.94 0.54
C GLY A 242 -14.05 -9.95 -0.51
N ASP A 243 -12.83 -10.44 -0.37
CA ASP A 243 -12.38 -11.66 -1.02
C ASP A 243 -13.22 -12.83 -0.49
N GLY A 244 -14.11 -13.31 -1.34
CA GLY A 244 -14.95 -14.48 -1.05
C GLY A 244 -14.16 -15.76 -1.16
N THR A 245 -13.52 -16.19 -0.08
CA THR A 245 -13.11 -17.58 0.06
C THR A 245 -14.06 -18.27 1.04
N ASP A 246 -14.98 -19.03 0.47
CA ASP A 246 -15.81 -20.02 1.18
C ASP A 246 -14.91 -20.98 1.96
N VAL A 247 -15.04 -20.98 3.28
CA VAL A 247 -14.66 -22.13 4.09
C VAL A 247 -15.87 -22.54 4.91
N ASP A 248 -16.58 -23.55 4.38
CA ASP A 248 -17.51 -24.36 5.14
C ASP A 248 -16.82 -24.99 6.35
N THR A 249 -17.30 -24.68 7.54
CA THR A 249 -17.15 -25.56 8.69
C THR A 249 -18.42 -25.53 9.53
N ASP A 250 -19.28 -26.52 9.25
CA ASP A 250 -20.27 -27.01 10.22
C ASP A 250 -19.56 -27.52 11.48
N GLU A 251 -19.89 -26.95 12.62
CA GLU A 251 -20.00 -27.76 13.86
C GLU A 251 -20.92 -27.08 14.85
N HIS A 252 -21.99 -27.83 15.14
CA HIS A 252 -22.99 -27.62 16.21
C HIS A 252 -22.34 -27.69 17.59
N HIS A 253 -22.60 -26.73 18.46
CA HIS A 253 -22.75 -27.01 19.88
C HIS A 253 -23.82 -26.11 20.50
N GLU A 254 -24.92 -26.77 20.86
CA GLU A 254 -25.90 -26.27 21.83
C GLU A 254 -25.30 -26.24 23.24
N SER A 255 -25.50 -25.16 23.96
CA SER A 255 -25.72 -25.24 25.40
C SER A 255 -26.46 -24.02 25.93
N GLN A 256 -27.55 -24.29 26.56
CA GLN A 256 -28.42 -23.41 27.35
C GLN A 256 -27.70 -22.92 28.60
N THR A 257 -28.04 -21.74 29.07
CA THR A 257 -28.67 -21.40 30.37
C THR A 257 -28.37 -19.95 30.72
N GLU A 258 -29.37 -19.32 31.00
CA GLU A 258 -30.07 -18.72 32.16
C GLU A 258 -29.88 -17.18 32.27
N ALA A 259 -31.03 -16.55 32.42
CA ALA A 259 -31.26 -15.15 32.66
C ALA A 259 -30.75 -14.70 34.02
N ASP A 260 -30.23 -13.49 34.11
CA ASP A 260 -30.39 -12.64 35.28
C ASP A 260 -30.56 -11.17 34.89
N ASP A 261 -31.70 -10.68 35.38
CA ASP A 261 -32.25 -9.35 35.25
C ASP A 261 -31.52 -8.37 36.20
N HIS A 262 -30.89 -7.34 35.69
CA HIS A 262 -30.61 -6.13 36.44
C HIS A 262 -30.78 -4.87 35.59
N SER A 263 -31.92 -4.23 35.81
CA SER A 263 -32.24 -2.87 35.45
C SER A 263 -31.34 -1.86 36.18
N HIS A 264 -30.67 -0.95 35.46
CA HIS A 264 -30.34 0.39 35.95
C HIS A 264 -30.57 1.42 34.85
N GLU A 265 -31.54 2.28 35.14
CA GLU A 265 -31.74 3.59 34.48
C GLU A 265 -30.62 4.55 34.89
N HIS A 266 -30.31 5.44 33.99
CA HIS A 266 -29.85 6.83 33.99
C HIS A 266 -28.79 6.98 32.88
N GLY A 267 -28.92 7.81 31.95
CA GLY A 267 -29.32 9.23 31.91
C GLY A 267 -28.23 10.03 31.26
N ASP A 268 -28.63 10.80 30.26
CA ASP A 268 -27.97 12.00 29.78
C ASP A 268 -26.80 11.92 28.80
N ASP A 269 -27.12 12.28 27.61
CA ASP A 269 -26.44 13.17 26.63
C ASP A 269 -24.93 13.38 26.81
N HIS A 270 -24.16 12.75 25.94
CA HIS A 270 -22.97 13.37 25.38
C HIS A 270 -22.90 13.06 23.88
N ASP A 271 -23.26 14.07 23.08
CA ASP A 271 -22.76 14.23 21.73
C ASP A 271 -21.23 14.31 21.81
N GLU A 272 -20.56 13.19 21.82
CA GLU A 272 -19.13 13.14 21.52
C GLU A 272 -19.00 13.17 20.00
N ALA A 273 -18.82 14.39 19.49
CA ALA A 273 -18.21 14.60 18.20
C ALA A 273 -16.90 13.79 18.18
N HIS A 274 -16.85 12.78 17.34
CA HIS A 274 -15.61 12.06 17.08
C HIS A 274 -14.64 13.06 16.44
N ASP A 275 -13.81 13.62 17.30
CA ASP A 275 -12.67 14.42 16.91
C ASP A 275 -11.70 13.49 16.16
N HIS A 276 -11.80 13.54 14.84
CA HIS A 276 -10.81 12.90 13.97
C HIS A 276 -9.50 13.67 14.17
N SER A 277 -8.65 13.15 15.06
CA SER A 277 -7.32 13.70 15.29
C SER A 277 -6.55 13.68 13.98
N HIS A 278 -6.50 14.84 13.32
CA HIS A 278 -5.61 15.08 12.19
C HIS A 278 -4.17 14.86 12.65
N PRO A 279 -3.30 14.24 11.85
CA PRO A 279 -1.89 14.15 12.16
C PRO A 279 -1.34 15.57 12.41
N PRO A 280 -0.34 15.73 13.28
CA PRO A 280 0.08 17.03 13.76
C PRO A 280 0.52 17.93 12.61
N ALA A 281 0.05 19.17 12.63
CA ALA A 281 0.36 20.24 11.68
C ALA A 281 1.86 20.65 11.68
N GLU A 282 2.74 19.84 12.27
CA GLU A 282 4.16 20.12 12.43
C GLU A 282 4.91 20.21 11.07
N PHE A 283 4.40 19.58 10.02
CA PHE A 283 5.05 19.58 8.70
C PHE A 283 4.20 20.23 7.61
N GLY A 284 3.07 20.89 7.96
CA GLY A 284 2.17 21.50 6.98
C GLY A 284 1.49 20.49 6.06
N VAL A 285 1.39 19.23 6.50
CA VAL A 285 0.68 18.17 5.78
C VAL A 285 -0.81 18.30 6.02
N GLU A 286 -1.56 18.28 4.95
CA GLU A 286 -3.00 18.37 4.91
C GLU A 286 -3.57 17.15 4.21
N SER A 287 -4.73 16.67 4.68
CA SER A 287 -5.46 15.60 3.99
C SER A 287 -6.96 15.84 4.13
N PHE A 288 -7.70 15.50 3.09
CA PHE A 288 -9.16 15.52 3.13
C PHE A 288 -9.75 14.41 2.26
N VAL A 289 -11.02 14.08 2.52
CA VAL A 289 -11.79 13.10 1.76
C VAL A 289 -12.85 13.81 0.95
N TYR A 290 -12.85 13.57 -0.36
CA TYR A 290 -13.92 13.99 -1.27
C TYR A 290 -14.86 12.82 -1.50
N GLU A 291 -16.12 12.95 -1.09
CA GLU A 291 -17.14 11.90 -1.22
C GLU A 291 -18.39 12.44 -1.89
N ARG A 292 -18.85 11.76 -2.96
CA ARG A 292 -20.06 12.12 -3.70
C ARG A 292 -20.78 10.88 -4.22
N HIS A 293 -22.09 10.92 -4.15
CA HIS A 293 -22.97 9.85 -4.67
C HIS A 293 -23.56 10.21 -6.06
N ARG A 294 -22.74 10.84 -6.89
CA ARG A 294 -22.99 11.12 -8.31
C ARG A 294 -21.75 10.83 -9.13
N PRO A 295 -21.89 10.27 -10.35
CA PRO A 295 -20.73 9.94 -11.18
C PRO A 295 -20.06 11.19 -11.73
N PHE A 296 -18.78 11.08 -12.01
CA PHE A 296 -18.09 12.02 -12.86
C PHE A 296 -18.51 11.89 -14.32
N HIS A 297 -18.65 13.02 -15.00
CA HIS A 297 -18.76 13.09 -16.45
C HIS A 297 -17.38 12.75 -17.06
N PRO A 298 -17.28 11.75 -17.94
CA PRO A 298 -15.97 11.21 -18.36
C PRO A 298 -15.06 12.26 -19.02
N GLU A 299 -15.60 13.10 -19.91
CA GLU A 299 -14.79 14.11 -20.60
C GLU A 299 -14.28 15.19 -19.62
N ARG A 300 -15.17 15.72 -18.75
CA ARG A 300 -14.80 16.77 -17.79
C ARG A 300 -13.79 16.29 -16.77
N PHE A 301 -13.98 15.08 -16.25
CA PHE A 301 -13.03 14.51 -15.30
C PHE A 301 -11.69 14.15 -15.97
N SER A 302 -11.71 13.68 -17.21
CA SER A 302 -10.48 13.48 -17.99
C SER A 302 -9.71 14.79 -18.20
N GLU A 303 -10.40 15.91 -18.50
CA GLU A 303 -9.77 17.23 -18.59
C GLU A 303 -9.17 17.68 -17.24
N TRP A 304 -9.89 17.47 -16.14
CA TRP A 304 -9.42 17.80 -14.80
C TRP A 304 -8.16 17.02 -14.44
N LEU A 305 -8.05 15.74 -14.78
CA LEU A 305 -6.86 14.93 -14.54
C LEU A 305 -5.60 15.48 -15.24
N HIS A 306 -5.75 16.15 -16.38
CA HIS A 306 -4.63 16.80 -17.07
C HIS A 306 -4.19 18.11 -16.41
N SER A 307 -5.01 18.69 -15.54
CA SER A 307 -4.76 19.91 -14.79
C SER A 307 -4.69 19.67 -13.28
N PHE A 308 -4.25 18.50 -12.88
CA PHE A 308 -4.18 18.08 -11.47
C PHE A 308 -3.34 19.09 -10.65
N PRO A 309 -3.80 19.57 -9.48
CA PRO A 309 -3.11 20.57 -8.69
C PRO A 309 -1.73 20.10 -8.21
N ASP A 310 -0.71 20.96 -8.32
CA ASP A 310 0.67 20.63 -7.90
C ASP A 310 0.83 20.50 -6.37
N SER A 311 -0.10 21.05 -5.60
CA SER A 311 -0.12 20.93 -4.13
C SER A 311 -0.49 19.54 -3.64
N ILE A 312 -1.04 18.69 -4.50
CA ILE A 312 -1.41 17.32 -4.17
C ILE A 312 -0.21 16.42 -4.45
N VAL A 313 0.31 15.80 -3.41
CA VAL A 313 1.42 14.83 -3.48
C VAL A 313 0.89 13.43 -3.77
N ARG A 314 -0.29 13.12 -3.22
CA ARG A 314 -0.91 11.80 -3.31
C ARG A 314 -2.43 11.92 -3.39
N ALA A 315 -3.05 11.16 -4.29
CA ALA A 315 -4.50 10.94 -4.29
C ALA A 315 -4.81 9.49 -4.58
N LYS A 316 -5.79 8.96 -3.85
CA LYS A 316 -6.29 7.59 -4.05
C LYS A 316 -7.78 7.50 -3.80
N GLY A 317 -8.41 6.55 -4.47
CA GLY A 317 -9.78 6.19 -4.15
C GLY A 317 -10.60 5.62 -5.28
N HIS A 318 -11.87 5.44 -4.98
CA HIS A 318 -12.84 4.85 -5.89
C HIS A 318 -13.51 5.91 -6.75
N LEU A 319 -13.73 5.56 -8.01
CA LEU A 319 -14.39 6.40 -8.98
C LEU A 319 -15.65 5.73 -9.50
N TRP A 320 -16.74 6.49 -9.51
CA TRP A 320 -17.90 6.21 -10.31
C TRP A 320 -17.91 7.14 -11.53
N ILE A 321 -17.76 6.57 -12.73
CA ILE A 321 -17.75 7.29 -14.00
C ILE A 321 -19.04 6.99 -14.77
N ALA A 322 -19.72 8.02 -15.28
CA ALA A 322 -20.87 7.85 -16.14
C ALA A 322 -20.49 7.06 -17.40
N GLY A 323 -21.30 6.07 -17.79
CA GLY A 323 -21.00 5.13 -18.87
C GLY A 323 -20.08 3.97 -18.46
N ARG A 324 -19.76 3.82 -17.16
CA ARG A 324 -19.00 2.71 -16.57
C ARG A 324 -19.68 2.13 -15.32
N GLU A 325 -21.01 2.18 -15.27
CA GLU A 325 -21.82 1.88 -14.08
C GLU A 325 -21.67 0.45 -13.56
N ARG A 326 -21.04 -0.42 -14.33
CA ARG A 326 -20.84 -1.82 -13.95
C ARG A 326 -19.65 -2.03 -13.01
N TYR A 327 -18.64 -1.18 -13.13
CA TYR A 327 -17.34 -1.37 -12.49
C TYR A 327 -17.00 -0.20 -11.59
N ALA A 328 -16.42 -0.52 -10.44
CA ALA A 328 -15.67 0.42 -9.64
C ALA A 328 -14.29 0.61 -10.27
N LEU A 329 -13.88 1.84 -10.43
CA LEU A 329 -12.55 2.18 -10.88
C LEU A 329 -11.74 2.71 -9.70
N ASP A 330 -10.48 2.36 -9.62
CA ASP A 330 -9.56 2.94 -8.65
C ASP A 330 -8.65 3.96 -9.32
N LEU A 331 -8.54 5.10 -8.68
CA LEU A 331 -7.56 6.13 -8.99
C LEU A 331 -6.40 6.04 -8.02
N SER A 332 -5.19 6.07 -8.53
CA SER A 332 -3.96 6.23 -7.78
C SER A 332 -3.08 7.27 -8.45
N GLN A 333 -2.83 8.38 -7.76
CA GLN A 333 -1.96 9.44 -8.23
C GLN A 333 -0.76 9.56 -7.28
N ALA A 334 0.44 9.64 -7.84
CA ALA A 334 1.68 9.87 -7.12
C ALA A 334 2.66 10.68 -7.99
N GLY A 335 3.17 11.76 -7.46
CA GLY A 335 3.95 12.72 -8.23
C GLY A 335 3.10 13.29 -9.38
N THR A 336 3.58 13.21 -10.61
CA THR A 336 2.87 13.72 -11.81
C THR A 336 2.06 12.66 -12.55
N GLN A 337 2.10 11.41 -12.11
CA GLN A 337 1.43 10.31 -12.78
C GLN A 337 0.15 9.93 -12.06
N THR A 338 -0.92 9.77 -12.83
CA THR A 338 -2.20 9.23 -12.35
C THR A 338 -2.50 7.94 -13.09
N HIS A 339 -2.83 6.93 -12.34
CA HIS A 339 -3.19 5.62 -12.83
C HIS A 339 -4.64 5.32 -12.46
N ILE A 340 -5.42 4.81 -13.42
CA ILE A 340 -6.82 4.42 -13.20
C ILE A 340 -7.01 3.03 -13.78
N GLU A 341 -7.53 2.13 -12.96
CA GLU A 341 -7.81 0.75 -13.35
C GLU A 341 -9.16 0.26 -12.84
N VAL A 342 -9.62 -0.86 -13.40
CA VAL A 342 -10.83 -1.52 -12.91
C VAL A 342 -10.48 -2.34 -11.68
N ASN A 343 -11.06 -1.97 -10.54
CA ASN A 343 -10.87 -2.69 -9.28
C ASN A 343 -11.85 -3.86 -9.15
N GLY A 344 -13.12 -3.63 -9.46
CA GLY A 344 -14.13 -4.66 -9.27
C GLY A 344 -15.48 -4.30 -9.84
N ARG A 345 -16.50 -5.03 -9.42
CA ARG A 345 -17.89 -4.72 -9.74
C ARG A 345 -18.55 -4.07 -8.54
N TRP A 346 -19.35 -3.05 -8.79
CA TRP A 346 -20.25 -2.53 -7.77
C TRP A 346 -21.20 -3.62 -7.26
N ALA A 347 -21.44 -3.68 -5.95
CA ALA A 347 -22.32 -4.68 -5.37
C ALA A 347 -23.73 -4.59 -5.94
N ALA A 348 -24.18 -3.40 -6.31
CA ALA A 348 -25.46 -3.18 -7.02
C ALA A 348 -25.58 -3.97 -8.34
N THR A 349 -24.47 -4.40 -8.94
CA THR A 349 -24.46 -5.18 -10.18
C THR A 349 -24.40 -6.70 -9.98
N LEU A 350 -24.26 -7.15 -8.73
CA LEU A 350 -24.22 -8.56 -8.37
C LEU A 350 -25.61 -9.21 -8.46
N PRO A 351 -25.68 -10.53 -8.62
CA PRO A 351 -26.93 -11.27 -8.46
C PRO A 351 -27.57 -11.02 -7.10
N GLU A 352 -28.93 -11.02 -7.07
CA GLU A 352 -29.70 -10.64 -5.87
C GLU A 352 -29.27 -11.33 -4.56
N PRO A 353 -29.03 -12.65 -4.49
CA PRO A 353 -28.58 -13.28 -3.25
C PRO A 353 -27.22 -12.78 -2.73
N GLN A 354 -26.27 -12.51 -3.65
CA GLN A 354 -24.96 -11.97 -3.30
C GLN A 354 -25.07 -10.51 -2.85
N ARG A 355 -25.89 -9.73 -3.53
CA ARG A 355 -26.14 -8.34 -3.19
C ARG A 355 -26.80 -8.18 -1.81
N GLU A 356 -27.75 -9.04 -1.47
CA GLU A 356 -28.40 -9.04 -0.15
C GLU A 356 -27.40 -9.41 0.94
N SER A 357 -26.65 -10.50 0.75
CA SER A 357 -25.60 -10.93 1.69
C SER A 357 -24.56 -9.83 1.92
N TYR A 358 -24.16 -9.15 0.86
CA TYR A 358 -23.24 -8.04 0.92
C TYR A 358 -23.78 -6.86 1.75
N ARG A 359 -25.04 -6.48 1.55
CA ARG A 359 -25.71 -5.41 2.33
C ARG A 359 -25.88 -5.79 3.80
N GLU A 360 -26.16 -7.07 4.10
CA GLU A 360 -26.31 -7.56 5.47
C GLU A 360 -24.97 -7.58 6.23
N SER A 361 -23.87 -7.86 5.53
CA SER A 361 -22.54 -7.89 6.14
C SER A 361 -21.97 -6.48 6.44
N ARG A 362 -22.61 -5.41 5.91
CA ARG A 362 -22.13 -4.01 6.00
C ARG A 362 -23.26 -3.07 6.32
N SER A 363 -23.50 -2.88 7.59
CA SER A 363 -24.59 -2.03 8.10
C SER A 363 -24.31 -0.52 7.92
N ASP A 364 -23.08 -0.14 7.64
CA ASP A 364 -22.58 1.23 7.45
C ASP A 364 -22.50 1.65 5.99
N LEU A 365 -22.78 0.74 5.05
CA LEU A 365 -22.73 1.03 3.63
C LEU A 365 -23.85 1.96 3.21
N HIS A 366 -23.50 3.08 2.58
CA HIS A 366 -24.49 3.90 1.88
C HIS A 366 -25.11 3.11 0.72
N TRP A 367 -26.43 3.10 0.64
CA TRP A 367 -27.14 2.38 -0.41
C TRP A 367 -28.27 3.23 -0.98
N ASP A 368 -28.09 3.68 -2.22
CA ASP A 368 -29.14 4.36 -2.99
C ASP A 368 -30.10 3.35 -3.63
N ASP A 369 -31.41 3.67 -3.67
CA ASP A 369 -32.44 2.78 -4.22
C ASP A 369 -32.27 2.51 -5.72
N GLN A 370 -31.72 3.45 -6.48
CA GLN A 370 -31.50 3.36 -7.93
C GLN A 370 -30.09 2.94 -8.28
N TRP A 371 -29.08 3.47 -7.58
CA TRP A 371 -27.68 3.36 -7.94
C TRP A 371 -26.88 2.40 -7.04
N GLY A 372 -27.46 1.98 -5.90
CA GLY A 372 -26.84 1.04 -4.97
C GLY A 372 -25.67 1.65 -4.21
N ASP A 373 -24.55 0.95 -4.20
CA ASP A 373 -23.31 1.29 -3.51
C ASP A 373 -22.34 2.18 -4.33
N ARG A 374 -22.83 2.76 -5.44
CA ARG A 374 -21.95 3.57 -6.30
C ARG A 374 -21.66 4.92 -5.67
N GLU A 375 -20.37 5.23 -5.61
CA GLU A 375 -19.89 6.49 -5.07
C GLU A 375 -18.59 6.94 -5.75
N VAL A 376 -18.25 8.19 -5.60
CA VAL A 376 -16.90 8.72 -5.76
C VAL A 376 -16.35 8.97 -4.38
N LYS A 377 -15.23 8.33 -4.04
CA LYS A 377 -14.57 8.55 -2.76
C LYS A 377 -13.07 8.63 -2.98
N LEU A 378 -12.52 9.83 -2.84
CA LEU A 378 -11.11 10.14 -3.08
C LEU A 378 -10.50 10.74 -1.82
N VAL A 379 -9.32 10.28 -1.45
CA VAL A 379 -8.49 10.87 -0.40
C VAL A 379 -7.37 11.64 -1.08
N PHE A 380 -7.15 12.87 -0.65
CA PHE A 380 -6.09 13.75 -1.11
C PHE A 380 -5.11 14.03 0.05
N ILE A 381 -3.82 13.97 -0.25
CA ILE A 381 -2.74 14.28 0.68
C ILE A 381 -1.80 15.26 -0.01
N GLY A 382 -1.43 16.33 0.68
CA GLY A 382 -0.55 17.35 0.11
C GLY A 382 -0.10 18.38 1.12
N ALA A 383 0.47 19.47 0.61
CA ALA A 383 0.93 20.59 1.43
C ALA A 383 0.48 21.90 0.79
N GLY A 384 -0.19 22.76 1.59
CA GLY A 384 -0.74 24.03 1.11
C GLY A 384 -1.84 23.86 0.07
N MET A 385 -2.69 22.84 0.23
CA MET A 385 -3.82 22.58 -0.64
C MET A 385 -4.94 23.60 -0.41
N ASP A 386 -5.52 24.08 -1.49
CA ASP A 386 -6.80 24.81 -1.44
C ASP A 386 -7.94 23.80 -1.60
N GLU A 387 -8.34 23.20 -0.47
CA GLU A 387 -9.41 22.19 -0.42
C GLU A 387 -10.69 22.69 -1.10
N SER A 388 -11.11 23.93 -0.81
CA SER A 388 -12.32 24.49 -1.38
C SER A 388 -12.24 24.56 -2.91
N SER A 389 -11.13 25.00 -3.46
CA SER A 389 -10.92 25.09 -4.90
C SER A 389 -10.88 23.70 -5.55
N ILE A 390 -10.24 22.71 -4.90
CA ILE A 390 -10.18 21.33 -5.39
C ILE A 390 -11.60 20.73 -5.42
N VAL A 391 -12.34 20.88 -4.32
CA VAL A 391 -13.73 20.39 -4.22
C VAL A 391 -14.63 21.03 -5.27
N ASP A 392 -14.58 22.36 -5.44
CA ASP A 392 -15.40 23.08 -6.42
C ASP A 392 -15.12 22.59 -7.84
N THR A 393 -13.86 22.41 -8.21
CA THR A 393 -13.48 21.94 -9.55
C THR A 393 -13.85 20.48 -9.79
N LEU A 394 -13.82 19.62 -8.77
CA LEU A 394 -14.31 18.24 -8.85
C LEU A 394 -15.84 18.20 -8.93
N ASP A 395 -16.55 19.05 -8.19
CA ASP A 395 -18.00 19.15 -8.26
C ASP A 395 -18.47 19.59 -9.66
N ASP A 396 -17.72 20.46 -10.34
CA ASP A 396 -17.96 20.83 -11.74
C ASP A 396 -17.79 19.65 -12.70
N CYS A 397 -17.02 18.63 -12.34
CA CYS A 397 -16.87 17.40 -13.13
C CYS A 397 -18.05 16.43 -12.96
N LEU A 398 -18.90 16.55 -11.93
CA LEU A 398 -19.99 15.63 -11.71
C LEU A 398 -21.08 15.77 -12.79
N VAL A 399 -21.73 14.68 -13.12
CA VAL A 399 -22.96 14.69 -13.90
C VAL A 399 -23.99 15.54 -13.16
N SER A 400 -24.70 16.44 -13.86
CA SER A 400 -25.73 17.27 -13.25
C SER A 400 -26.92 16.42 -12.78
N GLU A 401 -27.73 16.94 -11.84
CA GLU A 401 -28.94 16.25 -11.38
C GLU A 401 -29.87 15.87 -12.51
N THR A 402 -30.04 16.75 -13.49
CA THR A 402 -30.84 16.47 -14.69
C THR A 402 -30.16 15.47 -15.62
N GLY A 403 -28.85 15.43 -15.67
CA GLY A 403 -28.06 14.50 -16.47
C GLY A 403 -28.02 13.06 -15.91
N MET A 404 -28.49 12.87 -14.68
CA MET A 404 -28.61 11.53 -14.09
C MET A 404 -29.65 10.63 -14.81
N GLU A 405 -30.58 11.23 -15.55
CA GLU A 405 -31.57 10.52 -16.34
C GLU A 405 -31.19 10.36 -17.83
N ASP A 406 -30.03 10.90 -18.24
CA ASP A 406 -29.56 10.85 -19.62
C ASP A 406 -28.98 9.47 -20.00
N ASP A 407 -28.86 9.21 -21.30
CA ASP A 407 -28.16 8.05 -21.84
C ASP A 407 -26.65 8.32 -21.88
N TRP A 408 -25.94 7.83 -20.88
CA TRP A 408 -24.48 8.01 -20.74
C TRP A 408 -23.65 7.18 -21.74
N GLY A 409 -24.27 6.24 -22.46
CA GLY A 409 -23.62 5.49 -23.52
C GLY A 409 -23.17 6.34 -24.71
N ALA A 410 -23.68 7.59 -24.80
CA ALA A 410 -23.31 8.55 -25.83
C ALA A 410 -22.05 9.37 -25.52
N PHE A 411 -21.55 9.33 -24.28
CA PHE A 411 -20.35 10.08 -23.89
C PHE A 411 -19.08 9.44 -24.50
N GLU A 412 -18.17 10.28 -24.95
CA GLU A 412 -16.79 9.84 -25.21
C GLU A 412 -16.14 9.50 -23.87
N ASN A 413 -15.65 8.27 -23.73
CA ASN A 413 -15.23 7.76 -22.44
C ASN A 413 -13.87 7.09 -22.52
N PRO A 414 -12.79 7.79 -22.08
CA PRO A 414 -11.44 7.27 -22.12
C PRO A 414 -11.14 6.25 -21.01
N PHE A 415 -12.05 6.13 -20.00
CA PHE A 415 -11.81 5.28 -18.84
C PHE A 415 -12.03 3.81 -19.13
N PRO A 416 -11.29 2.91 -18.46
CA PRO A 416 -11.41 1.48 -18.65
C PRO A 416 -12.82 0.97 -18.34
N GLY A 417 -13.29 -0.02 -19.09
CA GLY A 417 -14.70 -0.49 -19.03
C GLY A 417 -14.89 -1.99 -19.02
N THR A 418 -13.81 -2.78 -18.91
CA THR A 418 -13.90 -4.24 -18.93
C THR A 418 -12.98 -4.88 -17.89
N MET A 419 -13.41 -6.02 -17.33
CA MET A 419 -12.61 -6.93 -16.49
C MET A 419 -12.38 -8.26 -17.19
N GLU A 420 -12.18 -8.29 -18.50
CA GLU A 420 -11.95 -9.57 -19.18
C GLU A 420 -10.52 -10.02 -18.97
N TYR A 421 -10.33 -11.12 -18.24
CA TYR A 421 -9.04 -11.80 -18.02
C TYR A 421 -8.33 -12.25 -19.30
N SER A 422 -8.97 -12.10 -20.45
CA SER A 422 -8.45 -12.49 -21.77
C SER A 422 -7.97 -11.32 -22.62
N GLN A 423 -8.12 -10.07 -22.14
CA GLN A 423 -7.65 -8.88 -22.88
C GLN A 423 -6.30 -8.39 -22.36
N PRO A 424 -5.47 -7.78 -23.21
CA PRO A 424 -4.22 -7.19 -22.77
C PRO A 424 -4.44 -6.13 -21.67
N PRO A 425 -3.51 -5.98 -20.73
CA PRO A 425 -3.61 -5.01 -19.63
C PRO A 425 -3.93 -3.58 -20.07
N MET A 426 -3.48 -3.15 -21.25
CA MET A 426 -3.69 -1.79 -21.80
C MET A 426 -5.16 -1.37 -21.94
N GLU A 427 -6.09 -2.31 -22.17
CA GLU A 427 -7.52 -1.98 -22.29
C GLU A 427 -8.21 -1.82 -20.93
N GLN A 428 -7.51 -2.17 -19.85
CA GLN A 428 -8.04 -2.13 -18.48
C GLN A 428 -7.50 -0.96 -17.66
N ARG A 429 -6.59 -0.15 -18.21
CA ARG A 429 -5.87 0.91 -17.51
C ARG A 429 -5.85 2.22 -18.30
N LEU A 430 -5.89 3.31 -17.59
CA LEU A 430 -5.62 4.65 -18.11
C LEU A 430 -4.48 5.25 -17.30
N VAL A 431 -3.40 5.63 -17.95
CA VAL A 431 -2.33 6.40 -17.34
C VAL A 431 -2.38 7.83 -17.88
N VAL A 432 -2.54 8.80 -17.00
CA VAL A 432 -2.52 10.22 -17.32
C VAL A 432 -1.25 10.81 -16.68
N GLY A 433 -0.45 11.46 -17.47
CA GLY A 433 0.75 12.13 -16.97
C GLY A 433 1.84 12.14 -18.00
N ASP A 434 1.94 13.24 -18.66
CA ASP A 434 3.16 13.80 -19.23
C ASP A 434 2.92 15.32 -19.21
N ARG A 435 3.26 15.96 -18.07
CA ARG A 435 3.27 17.43 -18.03
C ARG A 435 4.51 17.86 -18.79
N SER A 436 4.35 18.06 -20.12
CA SER A 436 5.39 18.63 -21.00
C SER A 436 5.53 20.12 -20.77
#